data_475cd28c1f866b9ea8100636c0557b2c
#
_entry.id   475cd28c1f866b9ea8100636c0557b2c
#
_cell.length_a   1.000
_cell.length_b   1.000
_cell.length_c   1.000
_cell.angle_alpha   90.00
_cell.angle_beta   90.00
_cell.angle_gamma   90.00
#
_symmetry.space_group_name_H-M   'P 1'
#
loop_
_entity.id
_entity.type
_entity.pdbx_description
1 polymer ?
#
loop_
_entity_poly.entity_id
_entity_poly.type
_entity_poly.pdbx_seq_one_letter_code
_entity_poly.pdbx_strand_id
1 'polypeptide(L)'
;GIDIDSCHDVLVENCITDCNDDSICIKSGRDADGIRVNRPCHDITVQNCEIQAGFGVTIGSEVSGGVYRITLKNLRYHGTDCGFRIKSSVARHGYIRDVRVDGLSMINVKYPFHFFLNWNPAYSYCALPLGYEGDLPAHWEKLLEAIPASVPKTKVSDITIENVTAWNEPEYDGISRAFHMEGFEDQPIEHVVFKNVSMACREFGVINHTKDIEFQNVTVSVSGARDEKNDSYDNR
;
A
#
# COMPACT_ATOMS: atom_id res chain seq x y z
N GLY A 1 4.80 13.13 -6.63
CA GLY A 1 5.30 11.97 -5.90
C GLY A 1 6.62 11.44 -6.44
N ILE A 2 7.13 10.43 -5.79
CA ILE A 2 8.36 9.73 -6.19
C ILE A 2 7.99 8.28 -6.47
N ASP A 3 8.16 7.81 -7.71
CA ASP A 3 7.98 6.41 -8.09
C ASP A 3 9.33 5.70 -8.22
N ILE A 4 9.52 4.64 -7.43
CA ILE A 4 10.72 3.80 -7.41
C ILE A 4 10.32 2.45 -7.99
N ASP A 5 10.62 2.21 -9.26
CA ASP A 5 10.24 0.98 -9.95
C ASP A 5 11.47 0.16 -10.35
N SER A 6 11.48 -1.11 -9.97
CA SER A 6 12.52 -2.08 -10.34
C SER A 6 13.95 -1.61 -10.03
N CYS A 7 14.09 -0.83 -8.97
CA CYS A 7 15.34 -0.24 -8.51
C CYS A 7 15.90 -0.96 -7.28
N HIS A 8 17.15 -0.70 -6.95
CA HIS A 8 17.76 -1.15 -5.70
C HIS A 8 18.76 -0.14 -5.15
N ASP A 9 19.07 -0.26 -3.85
CA ASP A 9 20.00 0.62 -3.14
C ASP A 9 19.59 2.11 -3.25
N VAL A 10 18.29 2.40 -2.99
CA VAL A 10 17.74 3.75 -3.07
C VAL A 10 17.51 4.31 -1.68
N LEU A 11 17.95 5.54 -1.47
CA LEU A 11 17.66 6.34 -0.29
C LEU A 11 16.83 7.56 -0.67
N VAL A 12 15.64 7.67 -0.05
CA VAL A 12 14.82 8.89 -0.08
C VAL A 12 14.83 9.47 1.33
N GLU A 13 15.40 10.63 1.51
CA GLU A 13 15.48 11.25 2.83
C GLU A 13 15.27 12.75 2.83
N ASN A 14 14.76 13.27 3.96
CA ASN A 14 14.59 14.69 4.19
C ASN A 14 13.73 15.39 3.11
N CYS A 15 12.77 14.67 2.55
CA CYS A 15 11.86 15.17 1.52
C CYS A 15 10.53 15.60 2.13
N ILE A 16 9.91 16.58 1.49
CA ILE A 16 8.50 16.95 1.71
C ILE A 16 7.76 16.61 0.43
N THR A 17 6.67 15.84 0.56
CA THR A 17 5.80 15.47 -0.56
C THR A 17 4.40 16.02 -0.36
N ASP A 18 3.86 16.63 -1.39
CA ASP A 18 2.48 17.13 -1.48
C ASP A 18 1.97 16.83 -2.90
N CYS A 19 1.09 15.85 -3.02
CA CYS A 19 0.60 15.35 -4.32
C CYS A 19 -0.80 14.74 -4.17
N ASN A 20 -1.45 14.46 -5.31
CA ASN A 20 -2.82 13.92 -5.33
C ASN A 20 -2.88 12.38 -5.46
N ASP A 21 -1.75 11.71 -5.61
CA ASP A 21 -1.65 10.25 -5.73
C ASP A 21 -0.68 9.71 -4.67
N ASP A 22 -0.11 8.52 -4.86
CA ASP A 22 0.89 7.97 -3.95
C ASP A 22 2.08 8.93 -3.80
N SER A 23 2.41 9.29 -2.57
CA SER A 23 3.45 10.30 -2.32
C SER A 23 4.85 9.74 -2.58
N ILE A 24 5.12 8.54 -2.08
CA ILE A 24 6.32 7.76 -2.41
C ILE A 24 5.83 6.34 -2.72
N CYS A 25 6.07 5.87 -3.93
CA CYS A 25 5.58 4.59 -4.41
C CYS A 25 6.72 3.64 -4.77
N ILE A 26 6.63 2.39 -4.32
CA ILE A 26 7.63 1.35 -4.56
C ILE A 26 6.98 0.27 -5.42
N LYS A 27 7.53 0.01 -6.60
CA LYS A 27 6.99 -0.87 -7.63
C LYS A 27 8.07 -1.77 -8.23
N SER A 28 7.65 -2.80 -8.97
CA SER A 28 8.58 -3.72 -9.66
C SER A 28 7.95 -4.35 -10.89
N GLY A 29 7.43 -3.51 -11.77
CA GLY A 29 6.87 -3.93 -13.04
C GLY A 29 5.48 -4.53 -12.96
N ARG A 30 4.78 -4.53 -14.08
CA ARG A 30 3.36 -4.84 -14.20
C ARG A 30 3.11 -6.14 -14.97
N ASP A 31 2.33 -7.02 -14.36
CA ASP A 31 1.70 -8.20 -14.96
C ASP A 31 2.69 -9.10 -15.73
N ALA A 32 2.34 -9.58 -16.92
CA ALA A 32 3.16 -10.46 -17.73
C ALA A 32 4.54 -9.85 -18.08
N ASP A 33 4.59 -8.55 -18.34
CA ASP A 33 5.86 -7.88 -18.61
C ASP A 33 6.75 -7.79 -17.37
N GLY A 34 6.18 -7.45 -16.22
CA GLY A 34 6.93 -7.43 -14.95
C GLY A 34 7.47 -8.82 -14.58
N ILE A 35 6.70 -9.89 -14.81
CA ILE A 35 7.14 -11.27 -14.62
C ILE A 35 8.26 -11.63 -15.59
N ARG A 36 8.12 -11.27 -16.85
CA ARG A 36 9.14 -11.51 -17.90
C ARG A 36 10.46 -10.83 -17.58
N VAL A 37 10.41 -9.56 -17.18
CA VAL A 37 11.60 -8.78 -16.81
C VAL A 37 12.21 -9.29 -15.52
N ASN A 38 11.37 -9.70 -14.57
CA ASN A 38 11.75 -10.30 -13.29
C ASN A 38 12.83 -9.49 -12.55
N ARG A 39 12.62 -8.18 -12.45
CA ARG A 39 13.54 -7.27 -11.77
C ARG A 39 12.88 -6.75 -10.50
N PRO A 40 13.25 -7.27 -9.34
CA PRO A 40 12.68 -6.83 -8.07
C PRO A 40 13.12 -5.41 -7.70
N CYS A 41 12.29 -4.75 -6.88
CA CYS A 41 12.65 -3.53 -6.18
C CYS A 41 13.07 -3.88 -4.75
N HIS A 42 14.28 -3.50 -4.33
CA HIS A 42 14.80 -3.92 -3.03
C HIS A 42 15.87 -2.99 -2.45
N ASP A 43 16.15 -3.15 -1.16
CA ASP A 43 17.10 -2.30 -0.45
C ASP A 43 16.73 -0.81 -0.59
N ILE A 44 15.45 -0.51 -0.35
CA ILE A 44 14.91 0.85 -0.40
C ILE A 44 14.74 1.37 1.01
N THR A 45 15.28 2.54 1.27
CA THR A 45 15.08 3.26 2.54
C THR A 45 14.39 4.58 2.27
N VAL A 46 13.27 4.82 2.98
CA VAL A 46 12.59 6.11 3.03
C VAL A 46 12.65 6.60 4.46
N GLN A 47 13.29 7.74 4.70
CA GLN A 47 13.47 8.22 6.07
C GLN A 47 13.38 9.74 6.21
N ASN A 48 12.95 10.19 7.41
CA ASN A 48 12.91 11.61 7.77
C ASN A 48 12.12 12.47 6.78
N CYS A 49 11.05 11.92 6.20
CA CYS A 49 10.21 12.61 5.22
C CYS A 49 8.91 13.11 5.85
N GLU A 50 8.34 14.13 5.24
CA GLU A 50 7.04 14.70 5.57
C GLU A 50 6.08 14.52 4.40
N ILE A 51 4.92 13.95 4.67
CA ILE A 51 3.90 13.60 3.68
C ILE A 51 2.66 14.45 3.98
N GLN A 52 2.34 15.43 3.11
CA GLN A 52 1.32 16.44 3.37
C GLN A 52 0.00 16.19 2.66
N ALA A 53 -0.02 15.37 1.61
CA ALA A 53 -1.23 15.00 0.89
C ALA A 53 -1.04 13.66 0.16
N GLY A 54 -2.11 13.18 -0.49
CA GLY A 54 -2.10 11.96 -1.29
C GLY A 54 -2.27 10.67 -0.47
N PHE A 55 -1.84 9.55 -1.04
CA PHE A 55 -2.05 8.22 -0.47
C PHE A 55 -0.86 7.68 0.34
N GLY A 56 -0.01 8.57 0.85
CA GLY A 56 1.09 8.20 1.72
C GLY A 56 2.22 7.42 1.04
N VAL A 57 2.93 6.59 1.82
CA VAL A 57 3.97 5.70 1.27
C VAL A 57 3.32 4.37 0.88
N THR A 58 3.44 4.01 -0.39
CA THR A 58 2.73 2.88 -1.00
C THR A 58 3.71 1.85 -1.57
N ILE A 59 3.45 0.57 -1.35
CA ILE A 59 4.04 -0.54 -2.10
C ILE A 59 2.96 -1.09 -3.04
N GLY A 60 3.21 -1.01 -4.35
CA GLY A 60 2.27 -1.50 -5.36
C GLY A 60 1.51 -0.41 -6.11
N SER A 61 0.50 -0.78 -6.92
CA SER A 61 -0.04 -2.15 -7.15
C SER A 61 0.86 -3.04 -8.01
N GLU A 62 1.73 -2.47 -8.81
CA GLU A 62 2.62 -3.15 -9.75
C GLU A 62 3.83 -3.73 -9.01
N VAL A 63 3.78 -5.02 -8.66
CA VAL A 63 4.83 -5.71 -7.88
C VAL A 63 5.24 -7.06 -8.50
N SER A 64 5.04 -7.21 -9.80
CA SER A 64 5.21 -8.49 -10.48
C SER A 64 6.65 -9.01 -10.47
N GLY A 65 7.65 -8.12 -10.37
CA GLY A 65 9.06 -8.49 -10.18
C GLY A 65 9.45 -8.77 -8.71
N GLY A 66 8.54 -8.48 -7.76
CA GLY A 66 8.80 -8.64 -6.32
C GLY A 66 9.38 -7.39 -5.65
N VAL A 67 9.05 -7.22 -4.37
CA VAL A 67 9.54 -6.11 -3.52
C VAL A 67 10.01 -6.68 -2.19
N TYR A 68 11.23 -6.33 -1.74
CA TYR A 68 11.74 -6.83 -0.47
C TYR A 68 12.86 -5.96 0.11
N ARG A 69 13.14 -6.12 1.41
CA ARG A 69 14.09 -5.31 2.18
C ARG A 69 13.81 -3.82 2.05
N ILE A 70 12.60 -3.44 2.49
CA ILE A 70 12.14 -2.05 2.50
C ILE A 70 12.21 -1.53 3.94
N THR A 71 12.74 -0.35 4.12
CA THR A 71 12.79 0.35 5.40
C THR A 71 12.10 1.70 5.30
N LEU A 72 11.06 1.90 6.11
CA LEU A 72 10.39 3.18 6.29
C LEU A 72 10.69 3.67 7.70
N LYS A 73 11.30 4.84 7.85
CA LYS A 73 11.75 5.30 9.15
C LYS A 73 11.50 6.78 9.39
N ASN A 74 10.96 7.08 10.57
CA ASN A 74 10.77 8.47 11.02
C ASN A 74 10.02 9.32 9.99
N LEU A 75 8.79 8.93 9.65
CA LEU A 75 7.93 9.62 8.70
C LEU A 75 6.80 10.35 9.40
N ARG A 76 6.50 11.55 8.95
CA ARG A 76 5.39 12.37 9.43
C ARG A 76 4.34 12.55 8.35
N TYR A 77 3.07 12.31 8.71
CA TYR A 77 1.93 12.45 7.81
C TYR A 77 0.94 13.46 8.37
N HIS A 78 0.38 14.27 7.50
CA HIS A 78 -0.68 15.20 7.86
C HIS A 78 -1.73 15.29 6.76
N GLY A 79 -2.98 14.91 7.06
CA GLY A 79 -4.11 15.05 6.14
C GLY A 79 -4.10 14.11 4.93
N THR A 80 -3.34 13.01 4.97
CA THR A 80 -3.26 12.05 3.87
C THR A 80 -4.38 11.02 3.91
N ASP A 81 -4.76 10.47 2.74
CA ASP A 81 -5.72 9.36 2.70
C ASP A 81 -5.14 8.09 3.34
N CYS A 82 -3.86 7.79 3.14
CA CYS A 82 -3.20 6.65 3.76
C CYS A 82 -1.90 7.06 4.45
N GLY A 83 -1.55 6.32 5.49
CA GLY A 83 -0.21 6.35 6.08
C GLY A 83 0.73 5.39 5.34
N PHE A 84 0.81 4.13 5.80
CA PHE A 84 1.50 3.07 5.09
C PHE A 84 0.50 2.20 4.32
N ARG A 85 0.72 2.09 3.01
CA ARG A 85 -0.19 1.41 2.09
C ARG A 85 0.49 0.26 1.37
N ILE A 86 -0.20 -0.88 1.28
CA ILE A 86 0.14 -1.99 0.38
C ILE A 86 -1.07 -2.25 -0.49
N LYS A 87 -0.90 -2.21 -1.80
CA LYS A 87 -1.97 -2.51 -2.75
C LYS A 87 -1.50 -3.49 -3.81
N SER A 88 -2.39 -4.38 -4.22
CA SER A 88 -2.20 -5.29 -5.32
C SER A 88 -3.53 -5.63 -5.98
N SER A 89 -3.59 -6.58 -6.87
CA SER A 89 -4.82 -7.07 -7.46
C SER A 89 -4.71 -8.53 -7.88
N VAL A 90 -5.83 -9.13 -8.23
CA VAL A 90 -5.86 -10.52 -8.73
C VAL A 90 -5.07 -10.71 -10.02
N ALA A 91 -4.84 -9.64 -10.79
CA ALA A 91 -4.06 -9.67 -12.03
C ALA A 91 -2.55 -9.43 -11.79
N ARG A 92 -2.18 -9.02 -10.59
CA ARG A 92 -0.78 -8.85 -10.17
C ARG A 92 -0.25 -10.15 -9.60
N HIS A 93 1.03 -10.33 -9.71
CA HIS A 93 1.79 -11.48 -9.20
C HIS A 93 3.04 -10.97 -8.50
N GLY A 94 3.91 -11.85 -8.06
CA GLY A 94 5.12 -11.46 -7.35
C GLY A 94 4.96 -11.54 -5.84
N TYR A 95 5.74 -10.74 -5.12
CA TYR A 95 5.76 -10.81 -3.66
C TYR A 95 6.18 -9.47 -3.03
N ILE A 96 5.71 -9.24 -1.80
CA ILE A 96 6.14 -8.15 -0.93
C ILE A 96 6.56 -8.80 0.39
N ARG A 97 7.80 -8.63 0.82
CA ARG A 97 8.31 -9.22 2.07
C ARG A 97 9.48 -8.45 2.66
N ASP A 98 9.79 -8.76 3.92
CA ASP A 98 10.91 -8.14 4.64
C ASP A 98 10.79 -6.61 4.63
N VAL A 99 9.65 -6.13 5.15
CA VAL A 99 9.35 -4.71 5.26
C VAL A 99 9.44 -4.28 6.72
N ARG A 100 10.23 -3.26 7.00
CA ARG A 100 10.40 -2.67 8.33
C ARG A 100 9.92 -1.24 8.35
N VAL A 101 9.03 -0.94 9.28
CA VAL A 101 8.48 0.39 9.50
C VAL A 101 8.75 0.78 10.93
N ASP A 102 9.45 1.87 11.16
CA ASP A 102 9.80 2.35 12.48
C ASP A 102 9.63 3.88 12.59
N GLY A 103 8.76 4.31 13.50
CA GLY A 103 8.56 5.71 13.78
C GLY A 103 7.66 6.42 12.76
N LEU A 104 6.35 6.16 12.79
CA LEU A 104 5.37 6.93 12.04
C LEU A 104 4.57 7.84 12.97
N SER A 105 4.45 9.10 12.61
CA SER A 105 3.56 10.06 13.27
C SER A 105 2.51 10.54 12.27
N MET A 106 1.24 10.31 12.56
CA MET A 106 0.13 10.53 11.64
C MET A 106 -0.91 11.44 12.29
N ILE A 107 -1.26 12.53 11.59
CA ILE A 107 -2.31 13.46 12.02
C ILE A 107 -3.34 13.56 10.90
N ASN A 108 -4.62 13.36 11.23
CA ASN A 108 -5.73 13.44 10.26
C ASN A 108 -5.57 12.50 9.07
N VAL A 109 -5.06 11.29 9.31
CA VAL A 109 -4.88 10.27 8.27
C VAL A 109 -6.11 9.38 8.22
N LYS A 110 -6.70 9.24 7.02
CA LYS A 110 -7.92 8.46 6.83
C LYS A 110 -7.70 6.97 7.14
N TYR A 111 -6.64 6.38 6.61
CA TYR A 111 -6.24 4.98 6.85
C TYR A 111 -4.77 4.91 7.28
N PRO A 112 -4.44 4.91 8.58
CA PRO A 112 -3.07 4.69 9.04
C PRO A 112 -2.40 3.46 8.42
N PHE A 113 -3.12 2.33 8.34
CA PHE A 113 -2.67 1.11 7.68
C PHE A 113 -3.70 0.64 6.65
N HIS A 114 -3.31 0.67 5.36
CA HIS A 114 -4.17 0.31 4.25
C HIS A 114 -3.52 -0.79 3.38
N PHE A 115 -3.78 -2.05 3.70
CA PHE A 115 -3.26 -3.23 2.97
C PHE A 115 -4.41 -3.89 2.23
N PHE A 116 -4.60 -3.54 0.96
CA PHE A 116 -5.72 -3.99 0.16
C PHE A 116 -5.25 -4.70 -1.10
N LEU A 117 -5.31 -6.05 -1.08
CA LEU A 117 -4.76 -6.86 -2.17
C LEU A 117 -5.71 -7.05 -3.35
N ASN A 118 -7.01 -6.78 -3.17
CA ASN A 118 -7.97 -6.77 -4.28
C ASN A 118 -8.30 -5.34 -4.72
N TRP A 119 -7.24 -4.54 -4.86
CA TRP A 119 -7.36 -3.13 -5.22
C TRP A 119 -7.95 -2.94 -6.60
N ASN A 120 -8.94 -2.11 -6.68
CA ASN A 120 -9.64 -1.58 -7.85
C ASN A 120 -9.59 -2.48 -9.12
N PRO A 121 -10.50 -3.47 -9.24
CA PRO A 121 -10.51 -4.37 -10.39
C PRO A 121 -10.59 -3.68 -11.75
N ALA A 122 -11.17 -2.48 -11.83
CA ALA A 122 -11.29 -1.71 -13.08
C ALA A 122 -9.93 -1.27 -13.63
N TYR A 123 -8.93 -1.04 -12.75
CA TYR A 123 -7.57 -0.68 -13.15
C TYR A 123 -6.59 -1.86 -13.12
N SER A 124 -7.07 -3.03 -12.74
CA SER A 124 -6.20 -4.20 -12.54
C SER A 124 -5.79 -4.86 -13.82
N TYR A 125 -6.65 -4.86 -14.83
CA TYR A 125 -6.39 -5.53 -16.09
C TYR A 125 -5.96 -4.52 -17.16
N CYS A 126 -4.94 -4.88 -17.93
CA CYS A 126 -4.62 -4.18 -19.16
C CYS A 126 -5.66 -4.55 -20.22
N ALA A 127 -6.26 -3.54 -20.82
CA ALA A 127 -7.21 -3.72 -21.93
C ALA A 127 -7.02 -2.60 -22.94
N LEU A 128 -7.28 -2.91 -24.21
CA LEU A 128 -7.32 -1.89 -25.24
C LEU A 128 -8.57 -1.01 -25.07
N PRO A 129 -8.48 0.27 -25.39
CA PRO A 129 -9.66 1.11 -25.49
C PRO A 129 -10.68 0.51 -26.44
N LEU A 130 -11.96 0.64 -26.12
CA LEU A 130 -13.03 0.17 -27.00
C LEU A 130 -12.92 0.82 -28.39
N GLY A 131 -12.91 0.02 -29.46
CA GLY A 131 -12.78 0.50 -30.82
C GLY A 131 -11.38 0.94 -31.22
N TYR A 132 -10.34 0.52 -30.49
CA TYR A 132 -8.96 0.78 -30.91
C TYR A 132 -8.62 0.02 -32.19
N GLU A 133 -8.23 0.75 -33.23
CA GLU A 133 -7.91 0.20 -34.58
C GLU A 133 -6.44 0.46 -34.97
N GLY A 134 -5.62 1.01 -34.08
CA GLY A 134 -4.21 1.31 -34.37
C GLY A 134 -3.28 0.09 -34.22
N ASP A 135 -2.06 0.25 -34.71
CA ASP A 135 -1.00 -0.74 -34.49
C ASP A 135 -0.68 -0.86 -32.99
N LEU A 136 -0.49 -2.09 -32.50
CA LEU A 136 -0.10 -2.36 -31.13
C LEU A 136 1.43 -2.28 -31.01
N PRO A 137 1.96 -1.36 -30.20
CA PRO A 137 3.38 -1.38 -29.87
C PRO A 137 3.75 -2.67 -29.13
N ALA A 138 4.91 -3.24 -29.40
CA ALA A 138 5.35 -4.53 -28.86
C ALA A 138 5.31 -4.61 -27.31
N HIS A 139 5.54 -3.50 -26.63
CA HIS A 139 5.45 -3.44 -25.17
C HIS A 139 3.99 -3.47 -24.65
N TRP A 140 3.02 -3.02 -25.43
CA TRP A 140 1.60 -3.18 -25.11
C TRP A 140 1.14 -4.62 -25.32
N GLU A 141 1.63 -5.28 -26.36
CA GLU A 141 1.35 -6.71 -26.56
C GLU A 141 1.77 -7.53 -25.33
N LYS A 142 2.94 -7.23 -24.76
CA LYS A 142 3.43 -7.88 -23.53
C LYS A 142 2.50 -7.66 -22.34
N LEU A 143 1.98 -6.46 -22.14
CA LEU A 143 1.05 -6.16 -21.05
C LEU A 143 -0.31 -6.85 -21.21
N LEU A 144 -0.69 -7.20 -22.44
CA LEU A 144 -1.95 -7.91 -22.74
C LEU A 144 -1.81 -9.43 -22.66
N GLU A 145 -0.59 -9.97 -22.53
CA GLU A 145 -0.37 -11.41 -22.42
C GLU A 145 -1.05 -11.97 -21.18
N ALA A 146 -1.73 -13.08 -21.35
CA ALA A 146 -2.35 -13.80 -20.23
C ALA A 146 -1.27 -14.43 -19.35
N ILE A 147 -1.40 -14.25 -18.03
CA ILE A 147 -0.56 -14.92 -17.06
C ILE A 147 -1.13 -16.31 -16.79
N PRO A 148 -0.30 -17.36 -16.81
CA PRO A 148 -0.76 -18.70 -16.51
C PRO A 148 -1.37 -18.78 -15.11
N ALA A 149 -2.50 -19.49 -14.96
CA ALA A 149 -3.18 -19.68 -13.68
C ALA A 149 -2.31 -20.37 -12.60
N SER A 150 -1.22 -21.00 -13.00
CA SER A 150 -0.24 -21.61 -12.08
C SER A 150 0.68 -20.59 -11.40
N VAL A 151 0.74 -19.36 -11.89
CA VAL A 151 1.51 -18.29 -11.26
C VAL A 151 0.69 -17.73 -10.09
N PRO A 152 1.19 -17.78 -8.84
CA PRO A 152 0.43 -17.33 -7.69
C PRO A 152 0.18 -15.82 -7.73
N LYS A 153 -0.91 -15.37 -7.13
CA LYS A 153 -1.18 -13.95 -6.86
C LYS A 153 -0.05 -13.35 -6.03
N THR A 154 -0.06 -12.04 -5.85
CA THR A 154 0.93 -11.37 -5.01
C THR A 154 0.91 -11.91 -3.58
N LYS A 155 2.03 -12.46 -3.13
CA LYS A 155 2.23 -12.88 -1.74
C LYS A 155 2.74 -11.71 -0.89
N VAL A 156 2.12 -11.47 0.27
CA VAL A 156 2.55 -10.43 1.22
C VAL A 156 2.87 -11.08 2.55
N SER A 157 4.10 -10.90 3.05
CA SER A 157 4.55 -11.48 4.32
C SER A 157 5.69 -10.71 4.98
N ASP A 158 5.97 -11.05 6.24
CA ASP A 158 7.16 -10.63 6.98
C ASP A 158 7.28 -9.10 7.07
N ILE A 159 6.28 -8.48 7.68
CA ILE A 159 6.18 -7.05 7.88
C ILE A 159 6.28 -6.75 9.38
N THR A 160 7.19 -5.89 9.78
CA THR A 160 7.29 -5.37 11.16
C THR A 160 7.02 -3.88 11.16
N ILE A 161 6.09 -3.46 12.01
CA ILE A 161 5.66 -2.06 12.15
C ILE A 161 5.78 -1.69 13.62
N GLU A 162 6.62 -0.71 13.93
CA GLU A 162 6.86 -0.32 15.30
C GLU A 162 6.92 1.19 15.51
N ASN A 163 6.61 1.62 16.74
CA ASN A 163 6.70 3.01 17.18
C ASN A 163 5.80 3.95 16.37
N VAL A 164 4.49 3.67 16.34
CA VAL A 164 3.52 4.44 15.56
C VAL A 164 2.57 5.20 16.47
N THR A 165 2.32 6.46 16.12
CA THR A 165 1.25 7.27 16.69
C THR A 165 0.35 7.80 15.58
N ALA A 166 -0.97 7.72 15.79
CA ALA A 166 -1.95 8.31 14.89
C ALA A 166 -3.09 8.94 15.70
N TRP A 167 -3.48 10.16 15.36
CA TRP A 167 -4.60 10.83 16.01
C TRP A 167 -5.23 11.86 15.07
N ASN A 168 -6.42 12.31 15.44
CA ASN A 168 -7.13 13.36 14.74
C ASN A 168 -7.17 14.64 15.58
N GLU A 169 -7.01 15.77 14.93
CA GLU A 169 -7.26 17.07 15.54
C GLU A 169 -8.76 17.22 15.86
N PRO A 170 -9.14 18.04 16.86
CA PRO A 170 -10.54 18.18 17.27
C PRO A 170 -11.48 18.61 16.13
N GLU A 171 -10.98 19.40 15.20
CA GLU A 171 -11.74 19.93 14.06
C GLU A 171 -11.83 18.96 12.89
N TYR A 172 -11.01 17.89 12.89
CA TYR A 172 -11.04 16.92 11.81
C TYR A 172 -12.35 16.14 11.81
N ASP A 173 -13.08 16.27 10.74
CA ASP A 173 -14.38 15.66 10.58
C ASP A 173 -14.43 14.52 9.56
N GLY A 174 -13.30 14.18 8.97
CA GLY A 174 -13.15 13.12 7.98
C GLY A 174 -13.22 11.69 8.55
N ILE A 175 -13.15 10.74 7.65
CA ILE A 175 -13.04 9.31 7.98
C ILE A 175 -11.68 9.07 8.64
N SER A 176 -11.65 8.18 9.64
CA SER A 176 -10.41 7.74 10.28
C SER A 176 -10.60 6.31 10.75
N ARG A 177 -10.03 5.36 10.03
CA ARG A 177 -10.07 3.91 10.31
C ARG A 177 -8.66 3.40 10.54
N ALA A 178 -8.41 2.85 11.73
CA ALA A 178 -7.07 2.42 12.14
C ALA A 178 -6.47 1.39 11.17
N PHE A 179 -7.29 0.41 10.76
CA PHE A 179 -6.88 -0.67 9.86
C PHE A 179 -7.87 -0.82 8.69
N HIS A 180 -7.33 -0.98 7.52
CA HIS A 180 -8.02 -1.57 6.38
C HIS A 180 -7.07 -2.62 5.78
N MET A 181 -7.12 -3.84 6.32
CA MET A 181 -6.25 -4.94 5.90
C MET A 181 -7.09 -6.04 5.30
N GLU A 182 -6.88 -6.33 4.02
CA GLU A 182 -7.66 -7.31 3.28
C GLU A 182 -6.78 -8.06 2.28
N GLY A 183 -6.45 -9.30 2.65
CA GLY A 183 -5.70 -10.22 1.80
C GLY A 183 -6.60 -10.92 0.78
N PHE A 184 -6.09 -11.90 0.06
CA PHE A 184 -6.90 -12.84 -0.69
C PHE A 184 -7.35 -14.00 0.21
N GLU A 185 -8.54 -14.52 0.00
CA GLU A 185 -9.06 -15.67 0.77
C GLU A 185 -8.15 -16.90 0.64
N ASP A 186 -7.67 -17.17 -0.56
CA ASP A 186 -6.77 -18.29 -0.88
C ASP A 186 -5.28 -17.97 -0.70
N GLN A 187 -4.92 -16.71 -0.46
CA GLN A 187 -3.54 -16.28 -0.22
C GLN A 187 -3.53 -15.06 0.72
N PRO A 188 -3.64 -15.30 2.04
CA PRO A 188 -3.74 -14.24 3.03
C PRO A 188 -2.44 -13.43 3.16
N ILE A 189 -2.54 -12.25 3.78
CA ILE A 189 -1.39 -11.50 4.28
C ILE A 189 -0.86 -12.25 5.52
N GLU A 190 0.44 -12.56 5.56
CA GLU A 190 1.02 -13.40 6.61
C GLU A 190 2.13 -12.69 7.39
N HIS A 191 2.32 -13.08 8.65
CA HIS A 191 3.43 -12.65 9.50
C HIS A 191 3.59 -11.13 9.59
N VAL A 192 2.57 -10.43 10.09
CA VAL A 192 2.65 -8.99 10.35
C VAL A 192 2.70 -8.72 11.85
N VAL A 193 3.71 -8.00 12.30
CA VAL A 193 3.91 -7.66 13.69
C VAL A 193 3.75 -6.16 13.89
N PHE A 194 2.83 -5.77 14.78
CA PHE A 194 2.67 -4.40 15.25
C PHE A 194 3.23 -4.27 16.65
N LYS A 195 4.14 -3.33 16.88
CA LYS A 195 4.78 -3.06 18.17
C LYS A 195 4.68 -1.61 18.57
N ASN A 196 4.34 -1.33 19.84
CA ASN A 196 4.32 0.03 20.37
C ASN A 196 3.51 0.98 19.46
N VAL A 197 2.25 0.63 19.17
CA VAL A 197 1.35 1.40 18.31
C VAL A 197 0.26 2.02 19.18
N SER A 198 0.06 3.32 19.06
CA SER A 198 -1.02 4.05 19.73
C SER A 198 -1.81 4.85 18.70
N MET A 199 -3.09 4.51 18.52
CA MET A 199 -3.97 5.17 17.57
C MET A 199 -5.25 5.65 18.24
N ALA A 200 -5.68 6.86 17.92
CA ALA A 200 -6.98 7.41 18.24
C ALA A 200 -7.72 7.72 16.93
N CYS A 201 -8.64 6.84 16.55
CA CYS A 201 -9.38 6.88 15.31
C CYS A 201 -10.89 6.90 15.55
N ARG A 202 -11.69 7.18 14.53
CA ARG A 202 -13.15 7.07 14.65
C ARG A 202 -13.60 5.62 14.63
N GLU A 203 -12.94 4.77 13.86
CA GLU A 203 -13.26 3.37 13.69
C GLU A 203 -12.01 2.49 13.81
N PHE A 204 -12.23 1.25 14.26
CA PHE A 204 -11.17 0.24 14.22
C PHE A 204 -10.85 -0.17 12.77
N GLY A 205 -11.89 -0.30 11.95
CA GLY A 205 -11.79 -0.79 10.57
C GLY A 205 -11.85 -2.31 10.48
N VAL A 206 -11.14 -2.89 9.50
CA VAL A 206 -11.20 -4.32 9.20
C VAL A 206 -9.82 -4.95 9.09
N ILE A 207 -9.72 -6.23 9.48
CA ILE A 207 -8.56 -7.11 9.29
C ILE A 207 -9.11 -8.46 8.82
N ASN A 208 -9.07 -8.70 7.50
CA ASN A 208 -9.62 -9.88 6.86
C ASN A 208 -8.55 -10.62 6.04
N HIS A 209 -8.73 -11.93 5.88
CA HIS A 209 -7.82 -12.77 5.11
C HIS A 209 -6.34 -12.52 5.45
N THR A 210 -6.08 -12.62 6.75
CA THR A 210 -4.74 -12.46 7.32
C THR A 210 -4.39 -13.68 8.17
N LYS A 211 -3.11 -13.96 8.33
CA LYS A 211 -2.61 -15.07 9.14
C LYS A 211 -1.36 -14.64 9.90
N ASP A 212 -1.25 -15.10 11.15
CA ASP A 212 -0.11 -14.81 12.02
C ASP A 212 0.13 -13.30 12.18
N ILE A 213 -0.94 -12.57 12.55
CA ILE A 213 -0.88 -11.15 12.90
C ILE A 213 -0.62 -11.03 14.41
N GLU A 214 0.41 -10.30 14.78
CA GLU A 214 0.83 -10.14 16.17
C GLU A 214 0.73 -8.68 16.61
N PHE A 215 0.14 -8.44 17.79
CA PHE A 215 0.02 -7.13 18.40
C PHE A 215 0.75 -7.10 19.75
N GLN A 216 1.83 -6.32 19.84
CA GLN A 216 2.65 -6.16 21.04
C GLN A 216 2.58 -4.70 21.50
N ASN A 217 1.99 -4.43 22.64
CA ASN A 217 1.80 -3.08 23.17
C ASN A 217 1.09 -2.16 22.15
N VAL A 218 -0.09 -2.57 21.70
CA VAL A 218 -0.92 -1.85 20.73
C VAL A 218 -2.19 -1.36 21.40
N THR A 219 -2.48 -0.09 21.25
CA THR A 219 -3.71 0.55 21.74
C THR A 219 -4.42 1.25 20.58
N VAL A 220 -5.70 0.96 20.40
CA VAL A 220 -6.58 1.65 19.47
C VAL A 220 -7.78 2.19 20.23
N SER A 221 -7.86 3.50 20.37
CA SER A 221 -9.01 4.18 20.95
C SER A 221 -9.99 4.57 19.84
N VAL A 222 -11.25 4.16 19.97
CA VAL A 222 -12.28 4.38 18.96
C VAL A 222 -13.32 5.35 19.51
N SER A 223 -13.57 6.45 18.80
CA SER A 223 -14.54 7.47 19.22
C SER A 223 -15.96 7.27 18.68
N GLY A 224 -16.16 6.34 17.74
CA GLY A 224 -17.42 6.00 17.09
C GLY A 224 -17.47 6.45 15.61
N ALA A 225 -18.17 5.68 14.81
CA ALA A 225 -18.39 5.96 13.39
C ALA A 225 -19.33 7.16 13.23
N ARG A 226 -19.13 7.93 12.15
CA ARG A 226 -20.16 8.86 11.65
C ARG A 226 -21.28 8.08 10.96
N ASP A 227 -22.50 8.67 10.94
CA ASP A 227 -23.58 8.18 10.08
C ASP A 227 -23.14 8.15 8.62
N GLU A 228 -23.28 7.01 7.95
CA GLU A 228 -22.73 6.64 6.64
C GLU A 228 -23.26 7.43 5.42
N LYS A 229 -23.65 8.69 5.57
CA LYS A 229 -24.29 9.43 4.47
C LYS A 229 -23.36 9.96 3.37
N ASN A 230 -22.03 9.75 3.45
CA ASN A 230 -21.08 10.33 2.48
C ASN A 230 -19.93 9.43 2.01
N ASP A 231 -20.05 8.12 2.08
CA ASP A 231 -18.97 7.18 1.66
C ASP A 231 -18.98 6.85 0.15
N SER A 232 -19.20 7.83 -0.72
CA SER A 232 -19.17 7.59 -2.19
C SER A 232 -17.77 7.50 -2.82
N TYR A 233 -16.70 7.46 -2.02
CA TYR A 233 -15.30 7.45 -2.51
C TYR A 233 -14.48 6.21 -2.12
N ASP A 234 -15.07 5.16 -1.56
CA ASP A 234 -14.34 3.99 -1.05
C ASP A 234 -13.83 3.01 -2.14
N ASN A 235 -13.98 3.37 -3.43
CA ASN A 235 -13.56 2.54 -4.57
C ASN A 235 -12.52 3.21 -5.50
N ARG A 236 -11.68 4.11 -5.01
CA ARG A 236 -10.59 4.66 -5.83
C ARG A 236 -9.22 4.18 -5.40
#